data_21489163edf3996636de37ff0a42a5c6
#
_entry.id   21489163edf3996636de37ff0a42a5c6
#
_cell.length_a   1.000
_cell.length_b   1.000
_cell.length_c   1.000
_cell.angle_alpha   90.00
_cell.angle_beta   90.00
_cell.angle_gamma   90.00
#
_symmetry.space_group_name_H-M   'P 1'
#
loop_
_entity.id
_entity.type
_entity.pdbx_description
1 polymer ?
#
loop_
_entity_poly.entity_id
_entity_poly.type
_entity_poly.pdbx_seq_one_letter_code
_entity_poly.pdbx_strand_id
1 'polypeptide(L)'
;MSPTRLPAALSACLACLSLGVGASENSYSTGIDTDYPKQVFFGDLHLHSNISADAHSMGNLLLTSADAYRFARGERVIASNGLPAQLKRPLDFLSVTDHAEFMGLYRMFTIEDPRLTATLLGKTWASQYAPRPDPSETDPTRVASSNPIIAFVNSINDPNPARDAYPDELRSAIWTDVARTADEFNQPGVF
;
A
#
# COMPACT_ATOMS: atom_id res chain seq x y z
N MET A 1 29.55 3.87 -94.14
CA MET A 1 28.36 3.46 -93.40
C MET A 1 28.83 2.99 -92.03
N SER A 2 28.65 3.84 -91.02
CA SER A 2 29.12 3.64 -89.67
C SER A 2 28.15 2.75 -88.89
N PRO A 3 28.63 1.85 -88.05
CA PRO A 3 27.76 1.16 -87.08
C PRO A 3 27.61 2.03 -85.82
N THR A 4 26.39 2.28 -85.50
CA THR A 4 25.95 2.94 -84.32
C THR A 4 26.24 2.08 -83.05
N ARG A 5 26.96 2.70 -82.12
CA ARG A 5 27.21 2.07 -80.80
C ARG A 5 26.00 2.30 -79.88
N LEU A 6 25.46 1.19 -79.41
CA LEU A 6 24.49 1.26 -78.31
C LEU A 6 25.16 1.66 -77.00
N PRO A 7 24.51 2.48 -76.15
CA PRO A 7 25.05 2.79 -74.83
C PRO A 7 24.86 1.62 -73.86
N ALA A 8 25.90 1.37 -73.11
CA ALA A 8 25.91 0.39 -72.05
C ALA A 8 24.83 0.68 -71.02
N ALA A 9 23.95 -0.26 -70.86
CA ALA A 9 22.93 -0.21 -69.78
C ALA A 9 23.62 -0.18 -68.41
N LEU A 10 23.32 0.84 -67.67
CA LEU A 10 23.67 0.96 -66.26
C LEU A 10 22.97 -0.13 -65.48
N SER A 11 23.71 -1.19 -65.12
CA SER A 11 23.29 -2.16 -64.13
C SER A 11 23.37 -1.49 -62.75
N ALA A 12 22.26 -0.88 -62.35
CA ALA A 12 22.11 -0.44 -60.96
C ALA A 12 21.95 -1.68 -60.09
N CYS A 13 23.04 -2.10 -59.48
CA CYS A 13 22.96 -3.04 -58.34
C CYS A 13 22.20 -2.36 -57.22
N LEU A 14 20.94 -2.76 -57.07
CA LEU A 14 20.13 -2.46 -55.90
C LEU A 14 20.75 -3.30 -54.77
N ALA A 15 21.70 -2.72 -54.06
CA ALA A 15 22.16 -3.26 -52.80
C ALA A 15 20.99 -3.08 -51.82
N CYS A 16 20.19 -4.14 -51.63
CA CYS A 16 19.28 -4.23 -50.52
C CYS A 16 20.11 -4.16 -49.26
N LEU A 17 20.23 -2.97 -48.69
CA LEU A 17 20.55 -2.82 -47.28
C LEU A 17 19.40 -3.49 -46.49
N SER A 18 19.57 -4.75 -46.17
CA SER A 18 18.86 -5.38 -45.10
C SER A 18 19.30 -4.67 -43.80
N LEU A 19 18.59 -3.61 -43.44
CA LEU A 19 18.59 -3.16 -42.08
C LEU A 19 18.07 -4.33 -41.25
N GLY A 20 18.98 -5.11 -40.74
CA GLY A 20 18.70 -6.04 -39.69
C GLY A 20 18.16 -5.21 -38.54
N VAL A 21 16.84 -5.18 -38.41
CA VAL A 21 16.20 -4.82 -37.12
C VAL A 21 16.72 -5.91 -36.21
N GLY A 22 17.81 -5.63 -35.53
CA GLY A 22 18.20 -6.40 -34.37
C GLY A 22 17.01 -6.33 -33.41
N ALA A 23 16.18 -7.35 -33.42
CA ALA A 23 15.29 -7.60 -32.29
C ALA A 23 16.24 -7.64 -31.09
N SER A 24 16.21 -6.60 -30.29
CA SER A 24 16.77 -6.65 -28.95
C SER A 24 16.16 -7.92 -28.36
N GLU A 25 16.97 -8.92 -28.15
CA GLU A 25 16.62 -10.03 -27.31
C GLU A 25 16.47 -9.43 -25.89
N ASN A 26 15.38 -8.71 -25.66
CA ASN A 26 14.88 -8.53 -24.33
C ASN A 26 14.45 -9.93 -23.91
N SER A 27 15.42 -10.66 -23.36
CA SER A 27 15.18 -11.91 -22.68
C SER A 27 14.04 -11.62 -21.68
N TYR A 28 12.86 -12.13 -21.96
CA TYR A 28 11.67 -11.96 -21.12
C TYR A 28 11.82 -12.69 -19.79
N SER A 29 12.71 -13.62 -19.71
CA SER A 29 13.32 -14.12 -18.50
C SER A 29 14.72 -13.49 -18.46
N THR A 30 14.99 -12.68 -17.47
CA THR A 30 16.35 -12.34 -17.08
C THR A 30 17.11 -13.64 -17.09
N GLY A 31 18.02 -13.77 -18.08
CA GLY A 31 18.72 -14.99 -18.32
C GLY A 31 19.25 -15.56 -17.02
N ILE A 32 19.61 -16.82 -17.07
CA ILE A 32 20.31 -17.52 -15.99
C ILE A 32 21.67 -16.82 -15.80
N ASP A 33 21.62 -15.53 -15.47
CA ASP A 33 22.80 -14.79 -15.06
C ASP A 33 23.20 -15.26 -13.68
N THR A 34 24.46 -15.52 -13.56
CA THR A 34 25.14 -16.14 -12.42
C THR A 34 25.01 -15.36 -11.11
N ASP A 35 24.38 -14.20 -11.13
CA ASP A 35 24.24 -13.28 -9.99
C ASP A 35 22.87 -13.35 -9.29
N TYR A 36 22.08 -14.37 -9.59
CA TYR A 36 20.83 -14.61 -8.85
C TYR A 36 21.13 -14.86 -7.37
N PRO A 37 20.38 -14.24 -6.45
CA PRO A 37 20.51 -14.52 -5.03
C PRO A 37 20.37 -16.03 -4.79
N LYS A 38 21.37 -16.63 -4.19
CA LYS A 38 21.34 -18.07 -3.86
C LYS A 38 20.62 -18.35 -2.55
N GLN A 39 19.96 -17.34 -1.99
CA GLN A 39 19.19 -17.45 -0.75
C GLN A 39 17.73 -17.05 -0.97
N VAL A 40 16.85 -17.63 -0.19
CA VAL A 40 15.44 -17.32 -0.17
C VAL A 40 15.20 -16.21 0.86
N PHE A 41 14.45 -15.20 0.45
CA PHE A 41 13.99 -14.14 1.33
C PHE A 41 12.53 -14.36 1.71
N PHE A 42 12.19 -14.12 2.97
CA PHE A 42 10.85 -14.27 3.50
C PHE A 42 10.32 -12.92 3.99
N GLY A 43 9.16 -12.55 3.51
CA GLY A 43 8.53 -11.28 3.90
C GLY A 43 7.06 -11.26 3.58
N ASP A 44 6.42 -10.11 3.81
CA ASP A 44 5.02 -9.88 3.52
C ASP A 44 4.86 -8.60 2.71
N LEU A 45 4.03 -8.65 1.68
CA LEU A 45 3.70 -7.53 0.81
C LEU A 45 2.23 -7.10 0.96
N HIS A 46 1.51 -7.63 1.95
CA HIS A 46 0.11 -7.33 2.14
C HIS A 46 -0.23 -7.32 3.64
N LEU A 47 0.11 -6.24 4.30
CA LEU A 47 -0.20 -6.03 5.72
C LEU A 47 -0.89 -4.69 5.91
N HIS A 48 -1.95 -4.67 6.73
CA HIS A 48 -2.73 -3.48 7.06
C HIS A 48 -2.54 -3.09 8.52
N SER A 49 -2.31 -1.79 8.75
CA SER A 49 -2.15 -1.21 10.08
C SER A 49 -3.46 -0.62 10.62
N ASN A 50 -3.42 0.01 11.79
CA ASN A 50 -4.60 0.62 12.41
C ASN A 50 -5.17 1.83 11.67
N ILE A 51 -4.50 2.33 10.64
CA ILE A 51 -5.03 3.41 9.78
C ILE A 51 -5.80 2.88 8.58
N SER A 52 -5.70 1.58 8.29
CA SER A 52 -6.52 0.91 7.28
C SER A 52 -7.93 0.67 7.81
N ALA A 53 -8.92 0.97 6.98
CA ALA A 53 -10.34 0.88 7.39
C ALA A 53 -10.73 -0.53 7.85
N ASP A 54 -10.28 -1.55 7.14
CA ASP A 54 -10.56 -2.96 7.41
C ASP A 54 -9.87 -3.46 8.68
N ALA A 55 -8.55 -3.27 8.80
CA ALA A 55 -7.79 -3.70 9.98
C ALA A 55 -8.34 -3.03 11.25
N HIS A 56 -8.66 -1.73 11.16
CA HIS A 56 -9.27 -1.00 12.26
C HIS A 56 -10.65 -1.56 12.64
N SER A 57 -11.50 -1.84 11.66
CA SER A 57 -12.84 -2.39 11.87
C SER A 57 -12.80 -3.82 12.42
N MET A 58 -11.75 -4.58 12.11
CA MET A 58 -11.51 -5.93 12.65
C MET A 58 -10.84 -5.95 14.03
N GLY A 59 -10.63 -4.79 14.64
CA GLY A 59 -10.16 -4.65 16.02
C GLY A 59 -8.69 -4.27 16.18
N ASN A 60 -7.95 -3.99 15.11
CA ASN A 60 -6.63 -3.38 15.24
C ASN A 60 -6.75 -1.88 15.52
N LEU A 61 -7.05 -1.52 16.76
CA LEU A 61 -7.19 -0.12 17.16
C LEU A 61 -5.86 0.57 17.47
N LEU A 62 -4.81 -0.19 17.77
CA LEU A 62 -3.59 0.32 18.40
C LEU A 62 -2.34 0.18 17.52
N LEU A 63 -2.17 -0.95 16.82
CA LEU A 63 -0.91 -1.25 16.14
C LEU A 63 -0.76 -0.41 14.87
N THR A 64 0.23 0.44 14.90
CA THR A 64 0.59 1.37 13.82
C THR A 64 1.46 0.70 12.74
N SER A 65 1.70 1.39 11.63
CA SER A 65 2.67 0.97 10.62
C SER A 65 4.07 0.77 11.23
N ALA A 66 4.49 1.64 12.16
CA ALA A 66 5.76 1.49 12.85
C ALA A 66 5.80 0.22 13.72
N ASP A 67 4.70 -0.14 14.37
CA ASP A 67 4.62 -1.38 15.14
C ASP A 67 4.67 -2.61 14.24
N ALA A 68 4.08 -2.52 13.05
CA ALA A 68 4.17 -3.56 12.03
C ALA A 68 5.62 -3.81 11.60
N TYR A 69 6.37 -2.75 11.31
CA TYR A 69 7.79 -2.86 10.97
C TYR A 69 8.63 -3.39 12.14
N ARG A 70 8.40 -2.93 13.38
CA ARG A 70 9.07 -3.48 14.57
C ARG A 70 8.80 -4.96 14.72
N PHE A 71 7.55 -5.39 14.60
CA PHE A 71 7.17 -6.79 14.66
C PHE A 71 7.85 -7.62 13.58
N ALA A 72 7.86 -7.14 12.33
CA ALA A 72 8.55 -7.79 11.22
C ALA A 72 10.05 -7.95 11.48
N ARG A 73 10.68 -6.97 12.13
CA ARG A 73 12.09 -7.04 12.57
C ARG A 73 12.33 -7.94 13.78
N GLY A 74 11.30 -8.63 14.28
CA GLY A 74 11.40 -9.53 15.42
C GLY A 74 11.33 -8.84 16.78
N GLU A 75 10.96 -7.57 16.83
CA GLU A 75 10.71 -6.88 18.08
C GLU A 75 9.37 -7.32 18.69
N ARG A 76 9.27 -7.26 20.00
CA ARG A 76 8.05 -7.58 20.72
C ARG A 76 7.06 -6.42 20.63
N VAL A 77 5.83 -6.70 20.20
CA VAL A 77 4.70 -5.76 20.22
C VAL A 77 3.59 -6.27 21.14
N ILE A 78 2.71 -5.37 21.56
CA ILE A 78 1.51 -5.74 22.33
C ILE A 78 0.31 -5.66 21.38
N ALA A 79 -0.31 -6.78 21.13
CA ALA A 79 -1.49 -6.87 20.28
C ALA A 79 -2.69 -6.11 20.89
N SER A 80 -3.70 -5.78 20.08
CA SER A 80 -4.89 -5.04 20.51
C SER A 80 -5.67 -5.71 21.66
N ASN A 81 -5.52 -7.02 21.81
CA ASN A 81 -6.08 -7.78 22.94
C ASN A 81 -5.18 -7.79 24.18
N GLY A 82 -4.10 -7.03 24.21
CA GLY A 82 -3.17 -6.93 25.33
C GLY A 82 -2.11 -8.03 25.41
N LEU A 83 -2.16 -9.03 24.52
CA LEU A 83 -1.18 -10.11 24.53
C LEU A 83 0.11 -9.70 23.79
N PRO A 84 1.27 -10.12 24.30
CA PRO A 84 2.54 -9.92 23.61
C PRO A 84 2.64 -10.83 22.39
N ALA A 85 3.15 -10.28 21.29
CA ALA A 85 3.47 -11.01 20.07
C ALA A 85 4.90 -10.69 19.63
N GLN A 86 5.61 -11.70 19.14
CA GLN A 86 6.97 -11.56 18.65
C GLN A 86 7.27 -12.67 17.65
N LEU A 87 7.89 -12.34 16.53
CA LEU A 87 8.38 -13.33 15.58
C LEU A 87 9.63 -14.03 16.15
N LYS A 88 9.71 -15.34 15.97
CA LYS A 88 10.93 -16.11 16.32
C LYS A 88 12.10 -15.79 15.39
N ARG A 89 11.80 -15.46 14.16
CA ARG A 89 12.74 -15.03 13.13
C ARG A 89 12.20 -13.75 12.50
N PRO A 90 13.00 -12.69 12.38
CA PRO A 90 12.64 -11.51 11.60
C PRO A 90 12.29 -11.86 10.16
N LEU A 91 11.43 -11.08 9.55
CA LEU A 91 11.24 -11.08 8.11
C LEU A 91 12.42 -10.38 7.44
N ASP A 92 12.64 -10.70 6.17
CA ASP A 92 13.67 -10.05 5.36
C ASP A 92 13.13 -8.77 4.71
N PHE A 93 11.81 -8.66 4.56
CA PHE A 93 11.13 -7.46 4.06
C PHE A 93 9.66 -7.41 4.52
N LEU A 94 9.10 -6.21 4.56
CA LEU A 94 7.68 -5.95 4.80
C LEU A 94 7.22 -4.75 3.98
N SER A 95 6.03 -4.83 3.39
CA SER A 95 5.30 -3.67 2.88
C SER A 95 4.00 -3.50 3.65
N VAL A 96 3.81 -2.34 4.28
CA VAL A 96 2.52 -1.96 4.87
C VAL A 96 1.68 -1.34 3.76
N THR A 97 0.51 -1.93 3.50
CA THR A 97 -0.34 -1.65 2.34
C THR A 97 -1.75 -1.26 2.76
N ASP A 98 -1.86 -0.28 3.63
CA ASP A 98 -3.13 0.23 4.12
C ASP A 98 -4.05 0.69 2.98
N HIS A 99 -5.35 0.48 3.11
CA HIS A 99 -6.33 1.02 2.17
C HIS A 99 -6.25 2.54 2.06
N ALA A 100 -6.25 3.05 0.84
CA ALA A 100 -6.23 4.49 0.57
C ALA A 100 -7.57 5.17 0.92
N GLU A 101 -8.68 4.42 0.82
CA GLU A 101 -10.02 4.89 1.12
C GLU A 101 -10.14 5.17 2.61
N PHE A 102 -10.41 6.44 2.94
CA PHE A 102 -10.54 6.90 4.33
C PHE A 102 -9.36 6.56 5.24
N MET A 103 -8.15 6.48 4.66
CA MET A 103 -6.92 6.15 5.37
C MET A 103 -6.77 6.99 6.64
N GLY A 104 -6.72 6.34 7.79
CA GLY A 104 -6.56 6.97 9.09
C GLY A 104 -7.83 7.62 9.68
N LEU A 105 -8.93 7.77 8.92
CA LEU A 105 -10.14 8.40 9.42
C LEU A 105 -10.73 7.66 10.62
N TYR A 106 -10.77 6.34 10.56
CA TYR A 106 -11.33 5.52 11.64
C TYR A 106 -10.48 5.58 12.91
N ARG A 107 -9.17 5.64 12.77
CA ARG A 107 -8.28 5.89 13.90
C ARG A 107 -8.55 7.27 14.51
N MET A 108 -8.79 8.29 13.68
CA MET A 108 -9.12 9.64 14.16
C MET A 108 -10.43 9.67 14.97
N PHE A 109 -11.42 8.85 14.61
CA PHE A 109 -12.62 8.69 15.43
C PHE A 109 -12.29 8.09 16.80
N THR A 110 -11.45 7.07 16.83
CA THR A 110 -11.11 6.36 18.07
C THR A 110 -10.35 7.23 19.07
N ILE A 111 -9.45 8.08 18.58
CA ILE A 111 -8.63 8.96 19.41
C ILE A 111 -9.22 10.37 19.56
N GLU A 112 -10.43 10.61 19.01
CA GLU A 112 -11.07 11.94 18.97
C GLU A 112 -10.11 13.04 18.46
N ASP A 113 -9.43 12.76 17.35
CA ASP A 113 -8.38 13.63 16.81
C ASP A 113 -8.89 15.08 16.65
N PRO A 114 -8.21 16.07 17.23
CA PRO A 114 -8.64 17.48 17.17
C PRO A 114 -8.79 18.02 15.75
N ARG A 115 -8.01 17.51 14.79
CA ARG A 115 -8.09 17.92 13.39
C ARG A 115 -9.41 17.50 12.75
N LEU A 116 -9.92 16.32 13.12
CA LEU A 116 -11.24 15.86 12.69
C LEU A 116 -12.35 16.61 13.44
N THR A 117 -12.22 16.71 14.76
CA THR A 117 -13.25 17.31 15.61
C THR A 117 -13.26 18.85 15.58
N ALA A 118 -12.38 19.50 14.83
CA ALA A 118 -12.44 20.94 14.59
C ALA A 118 -13.70 21.34 13.83
N THR A 119 -14.26 20.46 13.00
CA THR A 119 -15.50 20.71 12.27
C THR A 119 -16.72 20.15 12.99
N LEU A 120 -17.90 20.75 12.75
CA LEU A 120 -19.15 20.24 13.30
C LEU A 120 -19.46 18.82 12.78
N LEU A 121 -19.20 18.60 11.49
CA LEU A 121 -19.43 17.31 10.84
C LEU A 121 -18.49 16.25 11.42
N GLY A 122 -17.22 16.56 11.61
CA GLY A 122 -16.25 15.64 12.23
C GLY A 122 -16.60 15.29 13.67
N LYS A 123 -17.13 16.27 14.46
CA LYS A 123 -17.66 15.99 15.79
C LYS A 123 -18.84 15.04 15.75
N THR A 124 -19.78 15.29 14.83
CA THR A 124 -20.95 14.43 14.66
C THR A 124 -20.53 13.01 14.30
N TRP A 125 -19.61 12.86 13.38
CA TRP A 125 -19.09 11.56 12.98
C TRP A 125 -18.35 10.86 14.12
N ALA A 126 -17.47 11.56 14.83
CA ALA A 126 -16.78 10.98 15.97
C ALA A 126 -17.78 10.48 17.04
N SER A 127 -18.87 11.23 17.28
CA SER A 127 -19.89 10.81 18.23
C SER A 127 -20.72 9.61 17.77
N GLN A 128 -20.93 9.45 16.47
CA GLN A 128 -21.76 8.41 15.88
C GLN A 128 -20.97 7.13 15.56
N TYR A 129 -19.75 7.28 15.11
CA TYR A 129 -18.97 6.20 14.50
C TYR A 129 -17.68 5.84 15.25
N ALA A 130 -17.36 6.55 16.34
CA ALA A 130 -16.25 6.11 17.18
C ALA A 130 -16.54 4.70 17.72
N PRO A 131 -15.61 3.75 17.56
CA PRO A 131 -15.76 2.43 18.12
C PRO A 131 -15.98 2.55 19.64
N ARG A 132 -17.07 1.99 20.12
CA ARG A 132 -17.36 1.89 21.55
C ARG A 132 -17.42 0.40 21.86
N PRO A 133 -16.27 -0.24 22.12
CA PRO A 133 -16.27 -1.65 22.47
C PRO A 133 -17.13 -1.85 23.71
N ASP A 134 -18.11 -2.73 23.61
CA ASP A 134 -18.77 -3.26 24.78
C ASP A 134 -17.78 -4.22 25.45
N PRO A 135 -17.25 -3.88 26.63
CA PRO A 135 -16.26 -4.74 27.29
C PRO A 135 -16.83 -6.10 27.72
N SER A 136 -18.15 -6.27 27.68
CA SER A 136 -18.83 -7.53 27.98
C SER A 136 -19.05 -8.39 26.73
N GLU A 137 -18.89 -7.85 25.51
CA GLU A 137 -19.08 -8.61 24.27
C GLU A 137 -17.83 -9.42 23.94
N THR A 138 -17.97 -10.72 23.92
CA THR A 138 -16.89 -11.68 23.66
C THR A 138 -17.02 -12.36 22.30
N ASP A 139 -18.16 -12.20 21.62
CA ASP A 139 -18.37 -12.78 20.28
C ASP A 139 -17.73 -11.86 19.21
N PRO A 140 -16.64 -12.33 18.54
CA PRO A 140 -15.96 -11.54 17.54
C PRO A 140 -16.85 -11.19 16.33
N THR A 141 -17.87 -11.98 16.03
CA THR A 141 -18.81 -11.69 14.95
C THR A 141 -19.77 -10.58 15.30
N ARG A 142 -20.16 -10.47 16.56
CA ARG A 142 -21.00 -9.37 17.07
C ARG A 142 -20.19 -8.09 17.26
N VAL A 143 -18.96 -8.19 17.74
CA VAL A 143 -18.03 -7.04 17.77
C VAL A 143 -17.86 -6.46 16.37
N ALA A 144 -17.69 -7.30 15.35
CA ALA A 144 -17.58 -6.85 13.96
C ALA A 144 -18.89 -6.28 13.40
N SER A 145 -20.05 -6.90 13.72
CA SER A 145 -21.35 -6.48 13.17
C SER A 145 -21.94 -5.26 13.85
N SER A 146 -21.59 -5.00 15.11
CA SER A 146 -21.98 -3.78 15.85
C SER A 146 -21.03 -2.61 15.58
N ASN A 147 -20.01 -2.82 14.74
CA ASN A 147 -19.02 -1.79 14.45
C ASN A 147 -19.68 -0.63 13.67
N PRO A 148 -19.77 0.57 14.26
CA PRO A 148 -20.40 1.72 13.61
C PRO A 148 -19.71 2.10 12.30
N ILE A 149 -18.48 1.65 12.09
CA ILE A 149 -17.72 1.86 10.84
C ILE A 149 -18.39 1.17 9.65
N ILE A 150 -18.93 -0.02 9.83
CA ILE A 150 -19.68 -0.71 8.76
C ILE A 150 -20.95 0.07 8.41
N ALA A 151 -21.64 0.59 9.40
CA ALA A 151 -22.80 1.46 9.20
C ALA A 151 -22.39 2.77 8.48
N PHE A 152 -21.26 3.35 8.84
CA PHE A 152 -20.69 4.53 8.18
C PHE A 152 -20.33 4.24 6.72
N VAL A 153 -19.58 3.18 6.42
CA VAL A 153 -19.24 2.77 5.05
C VAL A 153 -20.51 2.57 4.21
N ASN A 154 -21.54 1.97 4.76
CA ASN A 154 -22.82 1.78 4.08
C ASN A 154 -23.59 3.08 3.88
N SER A 155 -23.37 4.10 4.70
CA SER A 155 -24.03 5.41 4.61
C SER A 155 -23.35 6.38 3.64
N ILE A 156 -22.09 6.14 3.26
CA ILE A 156 -21.29 6.98 2.38
C ILE A 156 -21.65 6.82 0.88
N ASN A 157 -22.72 6.16 0.56
CA ASN A 157 -23.24 6.19 -0.81
C ASN A 157 -23.70 7.57 -1.30
N ASP A 158 -23.58 8.61 -0.44
CA ASP A 158 -23.78 10.00 -0.81
C ASP A 158 -22.43 10.69 -1.03
N PRO A 159 -22.14 11.20 -2.24
CA PRO A 159 -20.78 11.57 -2.64
C PRO A 159 -20.22 12.84 -1.99
N ASN A 160 -20.87 13.48 -1.04
CA ASN A 160 -20.48 14.85 -0.69
C ASN A 160 -20.19 15.22 0.77
N PRO A 161 -20.72 14.64 1.83
CA PRO A 161 -20.38 15.11 3.16
C PRO A 161 -18.99 14.69 3.64
N ALA A 162 -18.40 13.64 3.03
CA ALA A 162 -17.13 13.10 3.46
C ALA A 162 -15.93 14.02 3.15
N ARG A 163 -15.99 14.76 2.06
CA ARG A 163 -14.87 15.61 1.62
C ARG A 163 -14.58 16.76 2.57
N ASP A 164 -15.63 17.40 3.08
CA ASP A 164 -15.47 18.60 3.93
C ASP A 164 -14.99 18.26 5.35
N ALA A 165 -15.29 17.05 5.83
CA ALA A 165 -14.83 16.59 7.13
C ALA A 165 -13.47 15.89 7.10
N TYR A 166 -13.06 15.42 5.90
CA TYR A 166 -11.79 14.75 5.68
C TYR A 166 -11.04 15.40 4.51
N PRO A 167 -10.51 16.60 4.70
CA PRO A 167 -9.90 17.41 3.65
C PRO A 167 -8.63 16.80 3.09
N ASP A 168 -8.28 17.22 1.88
CA ASP A 168 -7.11 16.70 1.15
C ASP A 168 -5.81 16.93 1.90
N GLU A 169 -5.66 18.04 2.61
CA GLU A 169 -4.49 18.36 3.43
C GLU A 169 -4.28 17.33 4.53
N LEU A 170 -5.38 16.88 5.15
CA LEU A 170 -5.31 15.88 6.20
C LEU A 170 -4.92 14.51 5.66
N ARG A 171 -5.49 14.12 4.51
CA ARG A 171 -5.12 12.89 3.80
C ARG A 171 -3.66 12.90 3.38
N SER A 172 -3.20 14.01 2.84
CA SER A 172 -1.80 14.20 2.43
C SER A 172 -0.85 14.11 3.62
N ALA A 173 -1.22 14.66 4.78
CA ALA A 173 -0.42 14.56 5.99
C ALA A 173 -0.30 13.10 6.48
N ILE A 174 -1.40 12.35 6.47
CA ILE A 174 -1.39 10.94 6.86
C ILE A 174 -0.53 10.13 5.90
N TRP A 175 -0.69 10.34 4.59
CA TRP A 175 0.14 9.67 3.59
C TRP A 175 1.63 9.99 3.76
N THR A 176 1.97 11.24 4.03
CA THR A 176 3.35 11.65 4.30
C THR A 176 3.92 10.93 5.53
N ASP A 177 3.13 10.76 6.59
CA ASP A 177 3.54 10.01 7.78
C ASP A 177 3.76 8.51 7.46
N VAL A 178 2.94 7.91 6.62
CA VAL A 178 3.12 6.52 6.17
C VAL A 178 4.43 6.36 5.41
N ALA A 179 4.66 7.23 4.41
CA ALA A 179 5.88 7.20 3.60
C ALA A 179 7.12 7.42 4.46
N ARG A 180 7.10 8.42 5.34
CA ARG A 180 8.21 8.69 6.27
C ARG A 180 8.48 7.51 7.19
N THR A 181 7.45 6.86 7.71
CA THR A 181 7.62 5.68 8.55
C THR A 181 8.27 4.53 7.79
N ALA A 182 7.86 4.29 6.54
CA ALA A 182 8.50 3.28 5.71
C ALA A 182 9.99 3.59 5.48
N ASP A 183 10.32 4.85 5.17
CA ASP A 183 11.70 5.28 4.97
C ASP A 183 12.56 5.12 6.23
N GLU A 184 12.02 5.43 7.41
CA GLU A 184 12.71 5.28 8.70
C GLU A 184 13.09 3.82 9.00
N PHE A 185 12.27 2.87 8.56
CA PHE A 185 12.51 1.44 8.76
C PHE A 185 13.28 0.79 7.61
N ASN A 186 13.37 1.44 6.45
CA ASN A 186 14.08 0.90 5.30
C ASN A 186 15.59 0.91 5.53
N GLN A 187 16.16 -0.27 5.70
CA GLN A 187 17.60 -0.49 5.88
C GLN A 187 18.09 -1.47 4.83
N PRO A 188 18.48 -0.98 3.64
CA PRO A 188 18.90 -1.85 2.54
C PRO A 188 19.97 -2.87 2.94
N GLY A 189 19.71 -4.15 2.64
CA GLY A 189 20.57 -5.26 3.01
C GLY A 189 20.39 -5.79 4.44
N VAL A 190 19.49 -5.20 5.23
CA VAL A 190 19.12 -5.62 6.59
C VAL A 190 17.62 -5.88 6.69
N PHE A 191 16.81 -4.92 6.24
CA PHE A 191 15.34 -4.98 6.28
C PHE A 191 14.74 -3.98 5.29
#